data_1f9059932ad0692bedc351bfd9512b33
#
_entry.id   1f9059932ad0692bedc351bfd9512b33
#
_cell.length_a   1.000
_cell.length_b   1.000
_cell.length_c   1.000
_cell.angle_alpha   90.00
_cell.angle_beta   90.00
_cell.angle_gamma   90.00
#
_symmetry.space_group_name_H-M   'P 1'
#
loop_
_entity.id
_entity.type
_entity.pdbx_description
1 polymer ?
#
loop_
_entity_poly.entity_id
_entity_poly.type
_entity_poly.pdbx_seq_one_letter_code
_entity_poly.pdbx_strand_id
1 'polypeptide(L)'
;MSPDTPVVAAPAAVREHTATSATETTSSSAPVRVAGAGHQPFVPQWSWPLEPTPEVMRPFDRPAQRWERGHRGVDLVPGVGPPVPVLSPDDGVVSFAGTVVDRGVLSIDHGDGRISSFEPVATSLVRGDRVSRGQEVAELTAPGGTHCSGRCLHWGVRVHGEYVDPLVFVLDPGPSVLLPLDGGAEK
;
A
#
# COMPACT_ATOMS: atom_id res chain seq x y z
N MET A 1 32.97 26.88 -43.28
CA MET A 1 34.15 27.61 -42.81
C MET A 1 34.26 27.25 -41.32
N SER A 2 35.05 26.21 -41.05
CA SER A 2 35.63 25.99 -39.71
C SER A 2 36.91 26.80 -39.59
N PRO A 3 37.36 27.10 -38.36
CA PRO A 3 38.58 26.47 -37.88
C PRO A 3 38.45 26.03 -36.41
N ASP A 4 38.85 24.82 -36.11
CA ASP A 4 40.20 24.37 -35.71
C ASP A 4 40.65 24.72 -34.28
N THR A 5 40.80 23.65 -33.55
CA THR A 5 41.42 23.45 -32.24
C THR A 5 42.90 23.81 -32.22
N PRO A 6 43.53 24.03 -31.05
CA PRO A 6 44.56 23.04 -30.69
C PRO A 6 44.53 22.50 -29.27
N VAL A 7 44.85 21.23 -29.19
CA VAL A 7 45.31 20.41 -28.08
C VAL A 7 46.67 20.93 -27.59
N VAL A 8 46.85 21.01 -26.26
CA VAL A 8 48.15 21.12 -25.65
C VAL A 8 48.31 19.99 -24.61
N ALA A 9 49.34 19.19 -24.86
CA ALA A 9 49.73 18.03 -24.10
C ALA A 9 50.65 18.41 -22.92
N ALA A 10 50.72 17.45 -21.99
CA ALA A 10 51.39 17.30 -20.74
C ALA A 10 52.85 17.78 -20.58
N PRO A 11 53.39 17.72 -19.36
CA PRO A 11 54.31 16.60 -19.10
C PRO A 11 54.20 15.95 -17.74
N ALA A 12 54.64 14.70 -17.72
CA ALA A 12 54.86 13.84 -16.59
C ALA A 12 56.05 14.31 -15.70
N ALA A 13 55.87 14.13 -14.40
CA ALA A 13 57.02 14.14 -13.47
C ALA A 13 56.99 12.88 -12.61
N VAL A 14 58.00 12.10 -12.82
CA VAL A 14 58.44 10.96 -12.01
C VAL A 14 59.17 11.51 -10.76
N ARG A 15 58.87 10.99 -9.57
CA ARG A 15 59.79 10.95 -8.44
C ARG A 15 59.51 9.75 -7.55
N GLU A 16 60.41 9.04 -7.44
CA GLU A 16 61.23 8.10 -6.69
C GLU A 16 60.86 7.88 -5.24
N HIS A 17 61.03 6.64 -4.91
CA HIS A 17 60.98 5.87 -3.69
C HIS A 17 61.63 6.50 -2.45
N THR A 18 60.98 6.30 -1.32
CA THR A 18 61.75 5.96 -0.09
C THR A 18 60.93 5.01 0.79
N ALA A 19 61.60 4.05 1.31
CA ALA A 19 61.14 2.89 2.05
C ALA A 19 60.91 3.20 3.55
N THR A 20 60.12 2.30 4.15
CA THR A 20 60.23 1.79 5.52
C THR A 20 59.69 2.63 6.66
N SER A 21 58.57 2.18 7.19
CA SER A 21 58.52 1.82 8.63
C SER A 21 57.28 0.96 8.89
N ALA A 22 57.53 -0.25 9.35
CA ALA A 22 56.51 -1.13 9.88
C ALA A 22 56.02 -0.57 11.22
N THR A 23 54.75 -0.22 11.28
CA THR A 23 54.07 0.08 12.54
C THR A 23 53.06 -1.02 12.79
N GLU A 24 53.31 -1.80 13.82
CA GLU A 24 52.41 -2.80 14.36
C GLU A 24 51.07 -2.14 14.69
N THR A 25 50.06 -2.49 13.94
CA THR A 25 48.70 -2.05 14.22
C THR A 25 48.07 -3.00 15.23
N THR A 26 48.09 -2.60 16.49
CA THR A 26 47.29 -3.23 17.54
C THR A 26 45.81 -3.15 17.13
N SER A 27 45.26 -4.30 16.77
CA SER A 27 43.84 -4.43 16.47
C SER A 27 43.02 -4.24 17.75
N SER A 28 42.59 -3.03 17.98
CA SER A 28 41.54 -2.72 18.99
C SER A 28 40.20 -3.06 18.40
N SER A 29 39.69 -4.24 18.74
CA SER A 29 38.31 -4.61 18.45
C SER A 29 37.36 -3.80 19.34
N ALA A 30 36.92 -2.64 18.83
CA ALA A 30 35.84 -1.91 19.44
C ALA A 30 34.58 -2.76 19.35
N PRO A 31 33.76 -2.83 20.41
CA PRO A 31 32.48 -3.55 20.35
C PRO A 31 31.60 -2.88 19.30
N VAL A 32 31.16 -3.66 18.32
CA VAL A 32 30.13 -3.25 17.37
C VAL A 32 28.88 -2.98 18.19
N ARG A 33 28.58 -1.70 18.42
CA ARG A 33 27.25 -1.30 18.91
C ARG A 33 26.27 -1.59 17.79
N VAL A 34 25.53 -2.69 17.93
CA VAL A 34 24.31 -2.90 17.16
C VAL A 34 23.37 -1.78 17.58
N ALA A 35 23.32 -0.73 16.78
CA ALA A 35 22.28 0.29 16.92
C ALA A 35 20.96 -0.48 16.82
N GLY A 36 20.20 -0.52 17.92
CA GLY A 36 18.86 -1.08 17.90
C GLY A 36 18.11 -0.43 16.75
N ALA A 37 17.63 -1.21 15.80
CA ALA A 37 16.81 -0.72 14.71
C ALA A 37 15.61 -0.04 15.37
N GLY A 38 15.63 1.30 15.42
CA GLY A 38 14.55 2.08 15.95
C GLY A 38 13.32 1.71 15.12
N HIS A 39 12.32 1.14 15.79
CA HIS A 39 11.05 0.83 15.17
C HIS A 39 10.49 2.16 14.62
N GLN A 40 10.54 2.33 13.30
CA GLN A 40 9.90 3.48 12.66
C GLN A 40 8.40 3.30 12.83
N PRO A 41 7.66 4.33 13.29
CA PRO A 41 6.23 4.21 13.40
C PRO A 41 5.63 3.92 12.02
N PHE A 42 4.72 2.97 11.97
CA PHE A 42 3.97 2.68 10.75
C PHE A 42 3.19 3.91 10.31
N VAL A 43 3.36 4.30 9.08
CA VAL A 43 2.56 5.34 8.45
C VAL A 43 1.64 4.67 7.44
N PRO A 44 0.31 4.69 7.66
CA PRO A 44 -0.63 4.11 6.72
C PRO A 44 -0.46 4.71 5.33
N GLN A 45 -0.39 3.86 4.31
CA GLN A 45 -0.31 4.30 2.92
C GLN A 45 -1.62 4.96 2.48
N TRP A 46 -2.76 4.44 2.98
CA TRP A 46 -4.10 4.90 2.67
C TRP A 46 -4.86 5.32 3.93
N SER A 47 -5.94 6.07 3.74
CA SER A 47 -6.92 6.36 4.78
C SER A 47 -8.04 5.34 4.75
N TRP A 48 -8.73 5.19 5.88
CA TRP A 48 -9.97 4.43 5.91
C TRP A 48 -11.03 5.09 5.02
N PRO A 49 -11.86 4.29 4.31
CA PRO A 49 -12.94 4.85 3.49
C PRO A 49 -14.18 5.27 4.28
N LEU A 50 -14.21 5.02 5.57
CA LEU A 50 -15.26 5.44 6.50
C LEU A 50 -14.65 6.08 7.74
N GLU A 51 -15.34 7.07 8.31
CA GLU A 51 -15.03 7.71 9.58
C GLU A 51 -16.24 7.70 10.52
N PRO A 52 -16.01 7.45 11.84
CA PRO A 52 -14.75 7.02 12.46
C PRO A 52 -14.29 5.67 11.94
N THR A 53 -13.04 5.26 12.28
CA THR A 53 -12.49 3.94 11.87
C THR A 53 -13.55 2.84 12.05
N PRO A 54 -13.92 2.15 10.97
CA PRO A 54 -15.04 1.19 10.99
C PRO A 54 -14.64 -0.14 11.63
N GLU A 55 -15.64 -0.89 12.07
CA GLU A 55 -15.47 -2.30 12.42
C GLU A 55 -15.39 -3.16 11.13
N VAL A 56 -14.44 -4.07 11.09
CA VAL A 56 -14.36 -5.08 10.01
C VAL A 56 -15.26 -6.25 10.36
N MET A 57 -16.43 -6.31 9.75
CA MET A 57 -17.41 -7.38 9.98
C MET A 57 -17.02 -8.67 9.25
N ARG A 58 -16.51 -8.54 8.05
CA ARG A 58 -16.05 -9.68 7.25
C ARG A 58 -14.69 -9.38 6.63
N PRO A 59 -13.65 -10.15 6.99
CA PRO A 59 -12.32 -9.96 6.44
C PRO A 59 -12.21 -10.45 4.99
N PHE A 60 -11.10 -10.06 4.35
CA PHE A 60 -10.69 -10.60 3.05
C PHE A 60 -10.45 -12.11 3.16
N ASP A 61 -10.94 -12.85 2.17
CA ASP A 61 -10.74 -14.30 2.04
C ASP A 61 -10.36 -14.60 0.59
N ARG A 62 -9.08 -14.83 0.36
CA ARG A 62 -8.56 -15.04 -0.99
C ARG A 62 -9.12 -16.35 -1.56
N PRO A 63 -9.89 -16.32 -2.66
CA PRO A 63 -10.31 -17.55 -3.31
C PRO A 63 -9.09 -18.30 -3.89
N ALA A 64 -9.08 -19.62 -3.78
CA ALA A 64 -8.00 -20.46 -4.30
C ALA A 64 -7.89 -20.35 -5.84
N GLN A 65 -9.02 -20.11 -6.52
CA GLN A 65 -9.09 -19.83 -7.96
C GLN A 65 -9.93 -18.59 -8.23
N ARG A 66 -9.71 -17.90 -9.36
CA ARG A 66 -10.45 -16.65 -9.70
C ARG A 66 -11.96 -16.80 -9.70
N TRP A 67 -12.49 -17.99 -10.00
CA TRP A 67 -13.91 -18.29 -10.07
C TRP A 67 -14.49 -18.92 -8.81
N GLU A 68 -13.65 -19.26 -7.84
CA GLU A 68 -14.08 -19.88 -6.61
C GLU A 68 -14.67 -18.88 -5.61
N ARG A 69 -15.32 -19.46 -4.59
CA ARG A 69 -15.85 -18.69 -3.47
C ARG A 69 -14.69 -18.07 -2.69
N GLY A 70 -14.96 -16.93 -2.10
CA GLY A 70 -14.05 -16.18 -1.26
C GLY A 70 -14.67 -14.81 -0.98
N HIS A 71 -13.89 -13.91 -0.41
CA HIS A 71 -14.28 -12.53 -0.17
C HIS A 71 -13.20 -11.60 -0.74
N ARG A 72 -13.50 -10.88 -1.81
CA ARG A 72 -12.55 -10.09 -2.60
C ARG A 72 -12.38 -8.66 -2.09
N GLY A 73 -12.62 -8.46 -0.80
CA GLY A 73 -12.55 -7.19 -0.11
C GLY A 73 -12.81 -7.40 1.36
N VAL A 74 -13.15 -6.33 2.05
CA VAL A 74 -13.59 -6.32 3.44
C VAL A 74 -14.97 -5.69 3.53
N ASP A 75 -15.81 -6.17 4.44
CA ASP A 75 -17.10 -5.54 4.73
C ASP A 75 -16.96 -4.72 6.02
N LEU A 76 -17.19 -3.41 5.90
CA LEU A 76 -16.97 -2.41 6.93
C LEU A 76 -18.30 -1.92 7.47
N VAL A 77 -18.47 -1.97 8.79
CA VAL A 77 -19.66 -1.43 9.47
C VAL A 77 -19.40 0.03 9.84
N PRO A 78 -20.23 0.98 9.36
CA PRO A 78 -20.06 2.39 9.73
C PRO A 78 -20.35 2.61 11.22
N GLY A 79 -19.50 3.41 11.87
CA GLY A 79 -19.68 3.80 13.27
C GLY A 79 -20.77 4.85 13.52
N VAL A 80 -21.44 5.31 12.45
CA VAL A 80 -22.45 6.38 12.48
C VAL A 80 -23.70 6.00 11.68
N GLY A 81 -24.81 6.66 12.01
CA GLY A 81 -26.05 6.52 11.22
C GLY A 81 -26.00 7.32 9.91
N PRO A 82 -27.03 7.14 9.03
CA PRO A 82 -27.11 7.86 7.77
C PRO A 82 -27.29 9.38 7.96
N PRO A 83 -26.77 10.20 7.02
CA PRO A 83 -25.97 9.80 5.86
C PRO A 83 -24.57 9.30 6.27
N VAL A 84 -24.03 8.34 5.51
CA VAL A 84 -22.68 7.80 5.75
C VAL A 84 -21.80 8.13 4.56
N PRO A 85 -20.91 9.12 4.67
CA PRO A 85 -19.98 9.47 3.61
C PRO A 85 -18.96 8.37 3.40
N VAL A 86 -18.66 8.08 2.14
CA VAL A 86 -17.56 7.21 1.70
C VAL A 86 -16.43 8.08 1.20
N LEU A 87 -15.25 7.91 1.77
CA LEU A 87 -14.07 8.74 1.51
C LEU A 87 -13.10 8.01 0.57
N SER A 88 -12.39 8.76 -0.27
CA SER A 88 -11.31 8.20 -1.06
C SER A 88 -10.12 7.83 -0.15
N PRO A 89 -9.61 6.59 -0.22
CA PRO A 89 -8.48 6.17 0.59
C PRO A 89 -7.17 6.88 0.24
N ASP A 90 -7.03 7.28 -1.03
CA ASP A 90 -5.86 7.95 -1.57
C ASP A 90 -6.28 8.87 -2.74
N ASP A 91 -5.35 9.68 -3.25
CA ASP A 91 -5.55 10.43 -4.48
C ASP A 91 -5.85 9.46 -5.64
N GLY A 92 -6.60 9.91 -6.64
CA GLY A 92 -6.90 9.03 -7.76
C GLY A 92 -7.81 9.64 -8.82
N VAL A 93 -8.24 8.78 -9.72
CA VAL A 93 -9.18 9.10 -10.80
C VAL A 93 -10.30 8.07 -10.82
N VAL A 94 -11.54 8.51 -10.89
CA VAL A 94 -12.68 7.61 -11.02
C VAL A 94 -12.55 6.78 -12.29
N SER A 95 -12.40 5.48 -12.14
CA SER A 95 -12.31 4.53 -13.25
C SER A 95 -13.66 3.92 -13.63
N PHE A 96 -14.59 3.87 -12.67
CA PHE A 96 -15.97 3.42 -12.88
C PHE A 96 -16.90 4.07 -11.86
N ALA A 97 -18.07 4.51 -12.31
CA ALA A 97 -19.19 4.93 -11.48
C ALA A 97 -20.48 4.49 -12.17
N GLY A 98 -21.30 3.67 -11.51
CA GLY A 98 -22.51 3.15 -12.11
C GLY A 98 -23.16 2.04 -11.32
N THR A 99 -24.19 1.43 -11.88
CA THR A 99 -24.91 0.32 -11.26
C THR A 99 -24.42 -1.01 -11.83
N VAL A 100 -24.12 -1.96 -10.94
CA VAL A 100 -23.79 -3.34 -11.30
C VAL A 100 -24.88 -4.23 -10.72
N VAL A 101 -25.65 -4.86 -11.60
CA VAL A 101 -26.85 -5.64 -11.29
C VAL A 101 -27.91 -4.79 -10.58
N ASP A 102 -27.83 -4.63 -9.28
CA ASP A 102 -28.85 -4.01 -8.43
C ASP A 102 -28.27 -2.97 -7.45
N ARG A 103 -26.98 -2.70 -7.50
CA ARG A 103 -26.30 -1.80 -6.55
C ARG A 103 -25.33 -0.83 -7.23
N GLY A 104 -25.21 0.35 -6.65
CA GLY A 104 -24.24 1.35 -7.08
C GLY A 104 -22.83 0.92 -6.71
N VAL A 105 -21.93 1.11 -7.65
CA VAL A 105 -20.49 0.80 -7.51
C VAL A 105 -19.68 2.00 -7.95
N LEU A 106 -18.69 2.36 -7.16
CA LEU A 106 -17.66 3.35 -7.49
C LEU A 106 -16.30 2.66 -7.47
N SER A 107 -15.48 2.87 -8.50
CA SER A 107 -14.08 2.43 -8.50
C SER A 107 -13.16 3.60 -8.80
N ILE A 108 -12.05 3.66 -8.07
CA ILE A 108 -11.04 4.72 -8.17
C ILE A 108 -9.70 4.07 -8.49
N ASP A 109 -9.03 4.54 -9.54
CA ASP A 109 -7.67 4.18 -9.90
C ASP A 109 -6.70 5.15 -9.20
N HIS A 110 -5.87 4.61 -8.30
CA HIS A 110 -4.91 5.35 -7.50
C HIS A 110 -3.50 5.38 -8.14
N GLY A 111 -3.37 4.89 -9.37
CA GLY A 111 -2.08 4.71 -10.02
C GLY A 111 -1.35 3.44 -9.59
N ASP A 112 -0.23 3.15 -10.25
CA ASP A 112 0.61 1.97 -9.99
C ASP A 112 -0.18 0.65 -9.97
N GLY A 113 -1.24 0.56 -10.78
CA GLY A 113 -2.11 -0.61 -10.89
C GLY A 113 -3.01 -0.87 -9.68
N ARG A 114 -3.17 0.12 -8.78
CA ARG A 114 -3.99 0.02 -7.57
C ARG A 114 -5.37 0.60 -7.83
N ILE A 115 -6.41 -0.20 -7.65
CA ILE A 115 -7.81 0.22 -7.83
C ILE A 115 -8.60 -0.19 -6.60
N SER A 116 -9.24 0.79 -5.93
CA SER A 116 -10.27 0.51 -4.93
C SER A 116 -11.65 0.52 -5.55
N SER A 117 -12.55 -0.27 -4.98
CA SER A 117 -13.96 -0.36 -5.37
C SER A 117 -14.84 -0.40 -4.15
N PHE A 118 -15.96 0.32 -4.21
CA PHE A 118 -16.92 0.53 -3.11
C PHE A 118 -18.31 0.15 -3.55
N GLU A 119 -19.00 -0.64 -2.74
CA GLU A 119 -20.41 -1.01 -2.93
C GLU A 119 -21.10 -1.36 -1.61
N PRO A 120 -22.43 -1.13 -1.45
CA PRO A 120 -23.32 -0.36 -2.33
C PRO A 120 -23.19 1.14 -2.05
N VAL A 121 -23.03 1.97 -3.06
CA VAL A 121 -22.88 3.41 -2.91
C VAL A 121 -23.68 4.21 -3.94
N ALA A 122 -24.04 5.45 -3.58
CA ALA A 122 -24.53 6.45 -4.52
C ALA A 122 -23.49 7.56 -4.67
N THR A 123 -23.22 7.97 -5.90
CA THR A 123 -22.26 9.03 -6.21
C THR A 123 -22.75 9.88 -7.36
N SER A 124 -22.37 11.16 -7.35
CA SER A 124 -22.52 12.08 -8.48
C SER A 124 -21.28 12.15 -9.37
N LEU A 125 -20.19 11.52 -8.95
CA LEU A 125 -18.95 11.49 -9.72
C LEU A 125 -19.12 10.64 -10.97
N VAL A 126 -18.35 10.98 -12.01
CA VAL A 126 -18.32 10.25 -13.26
C VAL A 126 -16.90 9.79 -13.59
N ARG A 127 -16.78 8.81 -14.47
CA ARG A 127 -15.49 8.33 -14.93
C ARG A 127 -14.63 9.48 -15.47
N GLY A 128 -13.40 9.57 -14.97
CA GLY A 128 -12.44 10.59 -15.31
C GLY A 128 -12.31 11.71 -14.28
N ASP A 129 -13.23 11.82 -13.33
CA ASP A 129 -13.12 12.79 -12.24
C ASP A 129 -11.91 12.49 -11.36
N ARG A 130 -11.19 13.55 -10.97
CA ARG A 130 -10.07 13.45 -10.03
C ARG A 130 -10.60 13.58 -8.62
N VAL A 131 -10.04 12.78 -7.72
CA VAL A 131 -10.36 12.79 -6.30
C VAL A 131 -9.09 12.85 -5.48
N SER A 132 -9.20 13.45 -4.29
CA SER A 132 -8.09 13.52 -3.34
C SER A 132 -8.33 12.57 -2.16
N ARG A 133 -7.26 12.14 -1.53
CA ARG A 133 -7.31 11.36 -0.28
C ARG A 133 -8.18 12.05 0.76
N GLY A 134 -9.11 11.31 1.37
CA GLY A 134 -10.04 11.83 2.38
C GLY A 134 -11.20 12.63 1.80
N GLN A 135 -11.28 12.83 0.49
CA GLN A 135 -12.44 13.46 -0.15
C GLN A 135 -13.65 12.55 -0.07
N GLU A 136 -14.82 13.11 0.26
CA GLU A 136 -16.09 12.41 0.10
C GLU A 136 -16.36 12.16 -1.39
N VAL A 137 -16.53 10.89 -1.75
CA VAL A 137 -16.67 10.43 -3.13
C VAL A 137 -18.01 9.75 -3.40
N ALA A 138 -18.70 9.33 -2.35
CA ALA A 138 -20.00 8.69 -2.43
C ALA A 138 -20.71 8.71 -1.07
N GLU A 139 -21.97 8.32 -1.06
CA GLU A 139 -22.73 8.00 0.14
C GLU A 139 -23.06 6.50 0.16
N LEU A 140 -22.88 5.87 1.32
CA LEU A 140 -23.27 4.48 1.52
C LEU A 140 -24.79 4.35 1.45
N THR A 141 -25.28 3.56 0.53
CA THR A 141 -26.72 3.32 0.37
C THR A 141 -27.22 2.23 1.31
N ALA A 142 -28.55 2.13 1.45
CA ALA A 142 -29.17 1.01 2.16
C ALA A 142 -28.84 -0.31 1.45
N PRO A 143 -28.74 -1.43 2.19
CA PRO A 143 -28.39 -2.70 1.59
C PRO A 143 -29.44 -3.15 0.58
N GLY A 144 -29.03 -3.21 -0.69
CA GLY A 144 -29.71 -3.90 -1.74
C GLY A 144 -28.84 -5.06 -2.15
N GLY A 145 -28.72 -6.13 -1.35
CA GLY A 145 -27.87 -7.24 -1.75
C GLY A 145 -27.39 -8.12 -0.62
N THR A 146 -26.77 -9.22 -0.98
CA THR A 146 -26.46 -10.39 -0.15
C THR A 146 -25.16 -10.30 0.65
N HIS A 147 -24.44 -9.15 0.63
CA HIS A 147 -23.10 -9.10 1.21
C HIS A 147 -23.10 -8.97 2.74
N CYS A 148 -24.06 -8.26 3.32
CA CYS A 148 -24.16 -8.14 4.77
C CYS A 148 -25.62 -8.23 5.21
N SER A 149 -25.86 -8.77 6.40
CA SER A 149 -27.17 -8.78 7.06
C SER A 149 -27.59 -7.41 7.61
N GLY A 150 -26.92 -6.33 7.24
CA GLY A 150 -27.15 -4.97 7.70
C GLY A 150 -26.55 -3.94 6.77
N ARG A 151 -26.30 -2.73 7.29
CA ARG A 151 -25.62 -1.69 6.54
C ARG A 151 -24.12 -1.91 6.65
N CYS A 152 -23.45 -2.18 5.56
CA CYS A 152 -21.99 -2.23 5.47
C CYS A 152 -21.50 -1.74 4.11
N LEU A 153 -20.29 -1.25 4.08
CA LEU A 153 -19.54 -0.93 2.87
C LEU A 153 -18.67 -2.13 2.51
N HIS A 154 -18.87 -2.71 1.34
CA HIS A 154 -17.85 -3.58 0.77
C HIS A 154 -16.76 -2.74 0.13
N TRP A 155 -15.52 -2.94 0.58
CA TRP A 155 -14.33 -2.29 0.05
C TRP A 155 -13.38 -3.33 -0.52
N GLY A 156 -13.25 -3.37 -1.84
CA GLY A 156 -12.33 -4.25 -2.55
C GLY A 156 -11.13 -3.48 -3.09
N VAL A 157 -9.95 -4.08 -3.05
CA VAL A 157 -8.74 -3.52 -3.64
C VAL A 157 -8.11 -4.51 -4.61
N ARG A 158 -7.72 -4.00 -5.78
CA ARG A 158 -6.92 -4.76 -6.76
C ARG A 158 -5.58 -4.09 -6.95
N VAL A 159 -4.54 -4.91 -7.03
CA VAL A 159 -3.18 -4.49 -7.39
C VAL A 159 -2.76 -5.28 -8.62
N HIS A 160 -2.49 -4.59 -9.72
CA HIS A 160 -2.19 -5.20 -11.02
C HIS A 160 -3.21 -6.27 -11.47
N GLY A 161 -4.48 -6.02 -11.16
CA GLY A 161 -5.61 -6.89 -11.52
C GLY A 161 -5.94 -8.01 -10.53
N GLU A 162 -5.09 -8.26 -9.54
CA GLU A 162 -5.31 -9.27 -8.49
C GLU A 162 -5.92 -8.63 -7.23
N TYR A 163 -6.94 -9.30 -6.64
CA TYR A 163 -7.51 -8.85 -5.37
C TYR A 163 -6.55 -9.10 -4.21
N VAL A 164 -6.40 -8.09 -3.39
CA VAL A 164 -5.56 -8.11 -2.18
C VAL A 164 -6.39 -7.68 -0.97
N ASP A 165 -5.91 -8.02 0.23
CA ASP A 165 -6.53 -7.55 1.46
C ASP A 165 -6.37 -6.02 1.58
N PRO A 166 -7.47 -5.25 1.60
CA PRO A 166 -7.41 -3.79 1.74
C PRO A 166 -6.74 -3.33 3.04
N LEU A 167 -6.79 -4.14 4.10
CA LEU A 167 -6.29 -3.77 5.41
C LEU A 167 -4.78 -3.56 5.43
N VAL A 168 -4.02 -4.15 4.49
CA VAL A 168 -2.56 -3.95 4.40
C VAL A 168 -2.18 -2.49 4.11
N PHE A 169 -3.10 -1.68 3.61
CA PHE A 169 -2.85 -0.27 3.30
C PHE A 169 -3.16 0.67 4.47
N VAL A 170 -3.94 0.23 5.46
CA VAL A 170 -4.46 1.06 6.55
C VAL A 170 -4.07 0.58 7.94
N LEU A 171 -3.68 -0.67 8.11
CA LEU A 171 -3.26 -1.25 9.37
C LEU A 171 -1.76 -1.54 9.39
N ASP A 172 -1.15 -1.37 10.57
CA ASP A 172 0.21 -1.84 10.82
C ASP A 172 0.23 -3.37 10.77
N PRO A 173 1.01 -3.98 9.87
CA PRO A 173 1.13 -5.44 9.84
C PRO A 173 1.83 -6.00 11.10
N GLY A 174 2.35 -5.11 11.96
CA GLY A 174 3.17 -5.49 13.11
C GLY A 174 4.55 -6.04 12.70
N PRO A 175 5.42 -6.31 13.67
CA PRO A 175 6.72 -6.89 13.39
C PRO A 175 6.56 -8.34 12.89
N SER A 176 7.27 -8.66 11.81
CA SER A 176 7.37 -10.06 11.34
C SER A 176 8.04 -10.90 12.41
N VAL A 177 7.31 -11.85 13.01
CA VAL A 177 7.85 -12.83 13.94
C VAL A 177 8.34 -14.02 13.11
N LEU A 178 9.66 -14.21 13.09
CA LEU A 178 10.23 -15.43 12.53
C LEU A 178 9.89 -16.58 13.49
N LEU A 179 9.14 -17.55 13.01
CA LEU A 179 8.95 -18.80 13.76
C LEU A 179 10.29 -19.50 13.89
N PRO A 180 10.64 -20.05 15.09
CA PRO A 180 11.81 -20.89 15.21
C PRO A 180 11.72 -22.02 14.17
N LEU A 181 12.79 -22.24 13.44
CA LEU A 181 12.90 -23.47 12.67
C LEU A 181 12.92 -24.60 13.71
N ASP A 182 11.93 -25.45 13.70
CA ASP A 182 11.92 -26.63 14.56
C ASP A 182 13.24 -27.37 14.31
N GLY A 183 14.11 -27.33 15.32
CA GLY A 183 15.37 -28.06 15.26
C GLY A 183 15.00 -29.53 15.11
N GLY A 184 15.31 -30.07 13.93
CA GLY A 184 15.08 -31.48 13.67
C GLY A 184 15.64 -32.28 14.82
N ALA A 185 14.76 -33.01 15.51
CA ALA A 185 15.17 -34.00 16.49
C ALA A 185 16.04 -35.02 15.77
N GLU A 186 17.34 -34.96 15.94
CA GLU A 186 18.21 -36.08 15.62
C GLU A 186 17.75 -37.26 16.45
N LYS A 187 17.35 -38.31 15.74
CA LYS A 187 17.20 -39.64 16.34
C LYS A 187 18.52 -40.37 16.23
#